data_e2463be2f1b9f555624d5f083531f577
#
_entry.id   e2463be2f1b9f555624d5f083531f577
#
_cell.length_a   1.000
_cell.length_b   1.000
_cell.length_c   1.000
_cell.angle_alpha   90.00
_cell.angle_beta   90.00
_cell.angle_gamma   90.00
#
_symmetry.space_group_name_H-M   'P 1'
#
loop_
_entity.id
_entity.type
_entity.pdbx_description
1 polymer ?
#
loop_
_entity_poly.entity_id
_entity_poly.type
_entity_poly.pdbx_seq_one_letter_code
_entity_poly.pdbx_strand_id
1 'polypeptide(L)'
;LLQQINEKLYSSKQTYLNFEDERLLSFISDDFSAVHEAFLELSGKVDVVFFDEIQNVEKWEAAIRRFHGEGIKVIITGSNASLLSSELGTKLTGRHLDIVLYPFSFREYLIFRKTEFSDNDFYIPERTALLRKEFNVFFKKGGIPEYLRYEREEIIQQIYEDILIKDIIVRYRIGDERSFRELARLLISNTGKPFSYNKLRINLGFGSVNTVKNYISFMENSYLLFLVEKYSPSLKKQIINNKKVYCIDNAFLNLVSFESIENLGRKLENLVYVELRRRDLTVHYHCEKYECDFIISLKNKVIQVVQVCYQLDYENNEREVRGLTEAASLHNLQEGLILTMDQEEVIREKGIEITILPVWKWLVQ
;
A
#
# COMPACT_ATOMS: atom_id res chain seq x y z
N LEU A 1 -10.13 -8.21 -12.19
CA LEU A 1 -8.91 -9.03 -12.26
C LEU A 1 -9.24 -10.53 -12.30
N LEU A 2 -10.03 -11.07 -11.34
CA LEU A 2 -10.37 -12.51 -11.33
C LEU A 2 -10.99 -12.96 -12.65
N GLN A 3 -11.94 -12.20 -13.20
CA GLN A 3 -12.54 -12.49 -14.49
C GLN A 3 -11.51 -12.53 -15.63
N GLN A 4 -10.55 -11.60 -15.64
CA GLN A 4 -9.47 -11.57 -16.63
C GLN A 4 -8.52 -12.76 -16.50
N ILE A 5 -8.20 -13.17 -15.26
CA ILE A 5 -7.40 -14.38 -14.99
C ILE A 5 -8.17 -15.62 -15.48
N ASN A 6 -9.46 -15.64 -15.16
CA ASN A 6 -10.37 -16.69 -15.57
C ASN A 6 -10.37 -16.85 -17.10
N GLU A 7 -10.63 -15.79 -17.84
CA GLU A 7 -10.67 -15.79 -19.31
C GLU A 7 -9.32 -16.17 -19.95
N LYS A 8 -8.20 -15.72 -19.41
CA LYS A 8 -6.87 -15.92 -20.01
C LYS A 8 -6.24 -17.28 -19.72
N LEU A 9 -6.45 -17.84 -18.55
CA LEU A 9 -5.71 -19.01 -18.08
C LEU A 9 -6.52 -20.30 -18.09
N TYR A 10 -7.85 -20.21 -18.11
CA TYR A 10 -8.71 -21.37 -17.89
C TYR A 10 -9.90 -21.37 -18.86
N SER A 11 -9.74 -21.83 -20.06
CA SER A 11 -10.70 -21.63 -21.16
C SER A 11 -11.98 -22.48 -21.14
N SER A 12 -12.25 -23.37 -20.18
CA SER A 12 -13.43 -24.24 -20.33
C SER A 12 -14.06 -24.89 -19.08
N LYS A 13 -13.53 -24.71 -17.86
CA LYS A 13 -14.06 -25.39 -16.66
C LYS A 13 -13.99 -24.51 -15.42
N GLN A 14 -14.55 -23.30 -15.52
CA GLN A 14 -14.34 -22.26 -14.53
C GLN A 14 -15.63 -21.94 -13.81
N THR A 15 -15.48 -21.67 -12.54
CA THR A 15 -16.57 -21.32 -11.66
C THR A 15 -16.19 -20.08 -10.90
N TYR A 16 -16.87 -18.99 -11.20
CA TYR A 16 -16.74 -17.69 -10.55
C TYR A 16 -18.01 -17.37 -9.78
N LEU A 17 -17.86 -16.97 -8.54
CA LEU A 17 -18.96 -16.51 -7.68
C LEU A 17 -18.52 -15.24 -6.94
N ASN A 18 -19.36 -14.20 -7.01
CA ASN A 18 -19.13 -12.93 -6.31
C ASN A 18 -20.10 -12.83 -5.13
N PHE A 19 -19.58 -12.75 -3.91
CA PHE A 19 -20.37 -12.66 -2.67
C PHE A 19 -20.81 -11.22 -2.33
N GLU A 20 -20.60 -10.25 -3.21
CA GLU A 20 -21.31 -8.97 -3.17
C GLU A 20 -22.65 -9.00 -3.93
N ASP A 21 -22.96 -10.10 -4.65
CA ASP A 21 -24.23 -10.23 -5.35
C ASP A 21 -25.38 -10.25 -4.34
N GLU A 22 -26.37 -9.38 -4.55
CA GLU A 22 -27.53 -9.24 -3.67
C GLU A 22 -28.33 -10.54 -3.50
N ARG A 23 -28.27 -11.43 -4.49
CA ARG A 23 -28.92 -12.75 -4.46
C ARG A 23 -28.26 -13.71 -3.46
N LEU A 24 -27.06 -13.41 -3.01
CA LEU A 24 -26.27 -14.20 -2.08
C LEU A 24 -26.21 -13.61 -0.66
N LEU A 25 -26.99 -12.56 -0.35
CA LEU A 25 -27.01 -11.93 0.98
C LEU A 25 -27.34 -12.90 2.13
N SER A 26 -28.11 -13.95 1.86
CA SER A 26 -28.44 -14.99 2.84
C SER A 26 -27.51 -16.22 2.77
N PHE A 27 -26.46 -16.19 1.96
CA PHE A 27 -25.55 -17.30 1.76
C PHE A 27 -24.73 -17.58 3.02
N ILE A 28 -24.69 -18.83 3.42
CA ILE A 28 -23.94 -19.30 4.59
C ILE A 28 -22.92 -20.38 4.20
N SER A 29 -22.03 -20.72 5.11
CA SER A 29 -20.97 -21.69 4.87
C SER A 29 -21.47 -23.07 4.38
N ASP A 30 -22.65 -23.49 4.80
CA ASP A 30 -23.20 -24.78 4.41
C ASP A 30 -23.67 -24.82 2.96
N ASP A 31 -24.01 -23.66 2.37
CA ASP A 31 -24.45 -23.55 0.98
C ASP A 31 -23.32 -23.81 -0.05
N PHE A 32 -22.04 -23.75 0.38
CA PHE A 32 -20.95 -24.14 -0.51
C PHE A 32 -21.04 -25.57 -1.03
N SER A 33 -21.79 -26.45 -0.39
CA SER A 33 -22.04 -27.81 -0.88
C SER A 33 -22.95 -27.79 -2.10
N ALA A 34 -24.05 -27.03 -2.03
CA ALA A 34 -24.96 -26.86 -3.17
C ALA A 34 -24.25 -26.14 -4.35
N VAL A 35 -23.39 -25.16 -4.06
CA VAL A 35 -22.56 -24.50 -5.07
C VAL A 35 -21.64 -25.50 -5.77
N HIS A 36 -20.99 -26.39 -5.00
CA HIS A 36 -20.13 -27.43 -5.58
C HIS A 36 -20.91 -28.39 -6.49
N GLU A 37 -22.08 -28.84 -6.04
CA GLU A 37 -22.98 -29.68 -6.85
C GLU A 37 -23.39 -28.98 -8.14
N ALA A 38 -23.82 -27.72 -8.06
CA ALA A 38 -24.19 -26.91 -9.22
C ALA A 38 -23.01 -26.74 -10.21
N PHE A 39 -21.81 -26.57 -9.68
CA PHE A 39 -20.60 -26.48 -10.50
C PHE A 39 -20.32 -27.79 -11.24
N LEU A 40 -20.48 -28.92 -10.56
CA LEU A 40 -20.32 -30.25 -11.16
C LEU A 40 -21.40 -30.51 -12.24
N GLU A 41 -22.64 -30.10 -12.00
CA GLU A 41 -23.74 -30.24 -12.97
C GLU A 41 -23.51 -29.38 -14.22
N LEU A 42 -23.10 -28.12 -14.04
CA LEU A 42 -22.95 -27.16 -15.14
C LEU A 42 -21.66 -27.34 -15.94
N SER A 43 -20.56 -27.71 -15.28
CA SER A 43 -19.22 -27.71 -15.86
C SER A 43 -18.51 -29.06 -15.82
N GLY A 44 -19.11 -30.09 -15.22
CA GLY A 44 -18.45 -31.37 -14.97
C GLY A 44 -17.35 -31.24 -13.92
N LYS A 45 -16.25 -31.96 -14.10
CA LYS A 45 -15.11 -31.85 -13.15
C LYS A 45 -14.55 -30.43 -13.11
N VAL A 46 -14.49 -29.86 -11.91
CA VAL A 46 -13.99 -28.50 -11.63
C VAL A 46 -12.55 -28.60 -11.12
N ASP A 47 -11.62 -27.98 -11.80
CA ASP A 47 -10.19 -27.94 -11.38
C ASP A 47 -9.83 -26.64 -10.65
N VAL A 48 -10.58 -25.55 -10.89
CA VAL A 48 -10.34 -24.22 -10.28
C VAL A 48 -11.67 -23.53 -9.98
N VAL A 49 -11.76 -22.88 -8.84
CA VAL A 49 -12.88 -22.01 -8.44
C VAL A 49 -12.37 -20.62 -8.10
N PHE A 50 -13.18 -19.60 -8.40
CA PHE A 50 -12.92 -18.20 -8.11
C PHE A 50 -14.02 -17.65 -7.21
N PHE A 51 -13.66 -17.23 -6.01
CA PHE A 51 -14.58 -16.63 -5.05
C PHE A 51 -14.16 -15.17 -4.80
N ASP A 52 -15.02 -14.25 -5.21
CA ASP A 52 -14.82 -12.82 -5.07
C ASP A 52 -15.51 -12.30 -3.81
N GLU A 53 -14.81 -11.43 -3.05
CA GLU A 53 -15.28 -10.86 -1.79
C GLU A 53 -15.77 -11.92 -0.76
N ILE A 54 -14.97 -12.99 -0.61
CA ILE A 54 -15.34 -14.17 0.18
C ILE A 54 -15.59 -13.86 1.67
N GLN A 55 -14.99 -12.78 2.20
CA GLN A 55 -15.18 -12.37 3.60
C GLN A 55 -16.61 -11.97 3.93
N ASN A 56 -17.49 -11.84 2.94
CA ASN A 56 -18.92 -11.60 3.15
C ASN A 56 -19.67 -12.87 3.63
N VAL A 57 -19.02 -14.04 3.58
CA VAL A 57 -19.59 -15.31 4.06
C VAL A 57 -18.95 -15.70 5.39
N GLU A 58 -19.72 -15.86 6.44
CA GLU A 58 -19.16 -16.33 7.73
C GLU A 58 -18.63 -17.77 7.63
N LYS A 59 -17.49 -18.05 8.25
CA LYS A 59 -16.87 -19.39 8.33
C LYS A 59 -16.51 -20.00 6.96
N TRP A 60 -16.29 -19.17 5.95
CA TRP A 60 -15.92 -19.59 4.59
C TRP A 60 -14.68 -20.49 4.52
N GLU A 61 -13.76 -20.38 5.48
CA GLU A 61 -12.47 -21.11 5.48
C GLU A 61 -12.65 -22.64 5.57
N ALA A 62 -13.77 -23.09 6.15
CA ALA A 62 -14.08 -24.51 6.23
C ALA A 62 -14.38 -25.08 4.83
N ALA A 63 -15.11 -24.33 4.02
CA ALA A 63 -15.41 -24.69 2.64
C ALA A 63 -14.14 -24.70 1.77
N ILE A 64 -13.27 -23.68 1.91
CA ILE A 64 -12.00 -23.62 1.16
C ILE A 64 -11.10 -24.83 1.48
N ARG A 65 -11.02 -25.24 2.76
CA ARG A 65 -10.27 -26.44 3.15
C ARG A 65 -10.81 -27.70 2.49
N ARG A 66 -12.13 -27.81 2.37
CA ARG A 66 -12.78 -28.95 1.70
C ARG A 66 -12.43 -28.96 0.21
N PHE A 67 -12.64 -27.87 -0.52
CA PHE A 67 -12.29 -27.75 -1.94
C PHE A 67 -10.82 -28.09 -2.18
N HIS A 68 -9.92 -27.56 -1.37
CA HIS A 68 -8.50 -27.87 -1.44
C HIS A 68 -8.22 -29.35 -1.17
N GLY A 69 -8.91 -29.97 -0.20
CA GLY A 69 -8.81 -31.41 0.09
C GLY A 69 -9.29 -32.31 -1.06
N GLU A 70 -10.22 -31.83 -1.85
CA GLU A 70 -10.73 -32.47 -3.06
C GLU A 70 -9.83 -32.23 -4.29
N GLY A 71 -8.71 -31.52 -4.12
CA GLY A 71 -7.75 -31.24 -5.19
C GLY A 71 -8.16 -30.06 -6.08
N ILE A 72 -9.13 -29.27 -5.68
CA ILE A 72 -9.60 -28.09 -6.41
C ILE A 72 -8.71 -26.89 -6.02
N LYS A 73 -8.17 -26.19 -7.02
CA LYS A 73 -7.46 -24.91 -6.80
C LYS A 73 -8.48 -23.82 -6.51
N VAL A 74 -8.30 -23.12 -5.41
CA VAL A 74 -9.18 -22.01 -5.03
C VAL A 74 -8.45 -20.69 -5.14
N ILE A 75 -9.04 -19.72 -5.82
CA ILE A 75 -8.54 -18.34 -5.90
C ILE A 75 -9.62 -17.45 -5.28
N ILE A 76 -9.23 -16.71 -4.26
CA ILE A 76 -10.14 -15.85 -3.51
C ILE A 76 -9.68 -14.40 -3.55
N THR A 77 -10.62 -13.47 -3.45
CA THR A 77 -10.31 -12.06 -3.18
C THR A 77 -11.03 -11.60 -1.91
N GLY A 78 -10.55 -10.48 -1.40
CA GLY A 78 -11.18 -9.76 -0.30
C GLY A 78 -10.48 -8.44 -0.04
N SER A 79 -11.25 -7.47 0.42
CA SER A 79 -10.79 -6.10 0.72
C SER A 79 -10.04 -5.97 2.06
N ASN A 80 -9.88 -7.05 2.83
CA ASN A 80 -9.32 -7.00 4.18
C ASN A 80 -8.15 -7.96 4.40
N ALA A 81 -6.95 -7.38 4.64
CA ALA A 81 -5.72 -8.12 4.89
C ALA A 81 -5.79 -9.04 6.12
N SER A 82 -6.43 -8.59 7.21
CA SER A 82 -6.42 -9.35 8.46
C SER A 82 -7.34 -10.56 8.42
N LEU A 83 -8.46 -10.48 7.72
CA LEU A 83 -9.36 -11.62 7.55
C LEU A 83 -8.70 -12.71 6.71
N LEU A 84 -8.01 -12.32 5.64
CA LEU A 84 -7.33 -13.29 4.80
C LEU A 84 -6.09 -13.88 5.49
N SER A 85 -5.26 -13.07 6.17
CA SER A 85 -4.01 -13.55 6.77
C SER A 85 -4.18 -14.20 8.14
N SER A 86 -5.01 -13.66 9.05
CA SER A 86 -5.19 -14.20 10.39
C SER A 86 -6.08 -15.45 10.43
N GLU A 87 -7.13 -15.47 9.62
CA GLU A 87 -8.03 -16.62 9.53
C GLU A 87 -7.43 -17.76 8.69
N LEU A 88 -6.75 -17.43 7.60
CA LEU A 88 -5.99 -18.40 6.81
C LEU A 88 -4.76 -18.93 7.55
N GLY A 89 -4.01 -18.05 8.23
CA GLY A 89 -2.81 -18.44 8.98
C GLY A 89 -3.07 -19.44 10.09
N THR A 90 -4.22 -19.33 10.77
CA THR A 90 -4.62 -20.28 11.84
C THR A 90 -5.34 -21.52 11.32
N LYS A 91 -6.08 -21.40 10.21
CA LYS A 91 -6.97 -22.47 9.74
C LYS A 91 -6.50 -23.20 8.47
N LEU A 92 -5.66 -22.56 7.62
CA LEU A 92 -5.12 -23.15 6.40
C LEU A 92 -3.60 -23.38 6.41
N THR A 93 -2.95 -23.17 7.56
CA THR A 93 -1.52 -23.34 7.84
C THR A 93 -0.63 -23.71 6.64
N GLY A 94 0.03 -22.71 6.03
CA GLY A 94 1.08 -22.93 5.02
C GLY A 94 0.61 -23.39 3.64
N ARG A 95 -0.72 -23.37 3.35
CA ARG A 95 -1.30 -23.86 2.09
C ARG A 95 -1.88 -22.74 1.21
N HIS A 96 -1.43 -21.51 1.39
CA HIS A 96 -1.87 -20.37 0.60
C HIS A 96 -0.70 -19.46 0.26
N LEU A 97 -0.87 -18.69 -0.79
CA LEU A 97 0.01 -17.60 -1.21
C LEU A 97 -0.81 -16.32 -1.21
N ASP A 98 -0.33 -15.32 -0.48
CA ASP A 98 -0.95 -14.00 -0.44
C ASP A 98 -0.38 -13.13 -1.56
N ILE A 99 -1.25 -12.49 -2.32
CA ILE A 99 -0.89 -11.52 -3.35
C ILE A 99 -1.59 -10.21 -3.02
N VAL A 100 -0.82 -9.19 -2.65
CA VAL A 100 -1.35 -7.86 -2.37
C VAL A 100 -1.38 -7.05 -3.66
N LEU A 101 -2.56 -6.55 -4.03
CA LEU A 101 -2.74 -5.65 -5.17
C LEU A 101 -2.73 -4.20 -4.69
N TYR A 102 -1.74 -3.47 -5.15
CA TYR A 102 -1.65 -2.02 -4.96
C TYR A 102 -2.35 -1.28 -6.12
N PRO A 103 -2.70 0.01 -5.94
CA PRO A 103 -2.97 0.89 -7.08
C PRO A 103 -1.84 0.80 -8.12
N PHE A 104 -2.05 1.21 -9.36
CA PHE A 104 -1.00 1.09 -10.38
C PHE A 104 0.33 1.67 -9.91
N SER A 105 1.42 0.95 -10.17
CA SER A 105 2.78 1.50 -10.20
C SER A 105 2.93 2.46 -11.37
N PHE A 106 3.99 3.27 -11.37
CA PHE A 106 4.24 4.13 -12.53
C PHE A 106 4.46 3.34 -13.83
N ARG A 107 5.09 2.15 -13.75
CA ARG A 107 5.20 1.23 -14.90
C ARG A 107 3.83 0.76 -15.42
N GLU A 108 2.96 0.32 -14.53
CA GLU A 108 1.60 -0.12 -14.90
C GLU A 108 0.77 1.05 -15.44
N TYR A 109 0.94 2.26 -14.87
CA TYR A 109 0.33 3.47 -15.40
C TYR A 109 0.80 3.76 -16.84
N LEU A 110 2.10 3.67 -17.14
CA LEU A 110 2.61 3.85 -18.50
C LEU A 110 2.01 2.83 -19.48
N ILE A 111 1.90 1.56 -19.07
CA ILE A 111 1.23 0.51 -19.87
C ILE A 111 -0.24 0.87 -20.11
N PHE A 112 -0.96 1.29 -19.06
CA PHE A 112 -2.35 1.74 -19.15
C PHE A 112 -2.51 2.91 -20.13
N ARG A 113 -1.56 3.86 -20.12
CA ARG A 113 -1.49 5.01 -21.04
C ARG A 113 -0.99 4.63 -22.44
N LYS A 114 -0.64 3.37 -22.69
CA LYS A 114 -0.01 2.88 -23.93
C LYS A 114 1.28 3.63 -24.26
N THR A 115 2.01 4.04 -23.24
CA THR A 115 3.31 4.68 -23.36
C THR A 115 4.39 3.62 -23.21
N GLU A 116 4.94 3.19 -24.32
CA GLU A 116 6.08 2.28 -24.31
C GLU A 116 7.33 3.03 -23.85
N PHE A 117 8.16 2.37 -23.06
CA PHE A 117 9.43 2.90 -22.63
C PHE A 117 10.49 1.78 -22.55
N SER A 118 11.75 2.18 -22.68
CA SER A 118 12.94 1.33 -22.53
C SER A 118 14.05 2.10 -21.81
N ASP A 119 15.09 1.41 -21.33
CA ASP A 119 16.22 2.04 -20.64
C ASP A 119 16.95 3.04 -21.55
N ASN A 120 16.90 2.88 -22.87
CA ASN A 120 17.49 3.82 -23.82
C ASN A 120 16.76 5.18 -23.86
N ASP A 121 15.51 5.23 -23.45
CA ASP A 121 14.69 6.44 -23.47
C ASP A 121 15.21 7.51 -22.49
N PHE A 122 16.00 7.13 -21.49
CA PHE A 122 16.65 8.07 -20.58
C PHE A 122 17.71 8.97 -21.25
N TYR A 123 18.21 8.56 -22.40
CA TYR A 123 19.22 9.28 -23.17
C TYR A 123 18.64 10.05 -24.38
N ILE A 124 17.33 9.96 -24.60
CA ILE A 124 16.63 10.61 -25.71
C ILE A 124 15.78 11.76 -25.14
N PRO A 125 16.09 13.04 -25.41
CA PRO A 125 15.44 14.18 -24.78
C PRO A 125 13.90 14.18 -24.91
N GLU A 126 13.37 13.86 -26.08
CA GLU A 126 11.93 13.82 -26.34
C GLU A 126 11.22 12.74 -25.50
N ARG A 127 11.86 11.57 -25.37
CA ARG A 127 11.35 10.45 -24.60
C ARG A 127 11.39 10.74 -23.10
N THR A 128 12.51 11.31 -22.63
CA THR A 128 12.67 11.79 -21.25
C THR A 128 11.62 12.84 -20.90
N ALA A 129 11.37 13.81 -21.79
CA ALA A 129 10.33 14.81 -21.59
C ALA A 129 8.92 14.20 -21.50
N LEU A 130 8.63 13.20 -22.33
CA LEU A 130 7.36 12.45 -22.27
C LEU A 130 7.22 11.72 -20.94
N LEU A 131 8.24 10.98 -20.48
CA LEU A 131 8.23 10.25 -19.21
C LEU A 131 8.02 11.20 -18.02
N ARG A 132 8.69 12.35 -18.00
CA ARG A 132 8.49 13.39 -16.97
C ARG A 132 7.06 13.94 -16.99
N LYS A 133 6.50 14.18 -18.17
CA LYS A 133 5.11 14.64 -18.31
C LYS A 133 4.13 13.61 -17.76
N GLU A 134 4.28 12.35 -18.13
CA GLU A 134 3.43 11.25 -17.62
C GLU A 134 3.62 11.07 -16.10
N PHE A 135 4.85 11.18 -15.60
CA PHE A 135 5.12 11.12 -14.16
C PHE A 135 4.42 12.26 -13.39
N ASN A 136 4.46 13.49 -13.91
CA ASN A 136 3.77 14.61 -13.28
C ASN A 136 2.24 14.39 -13.18
N VAL A 137 1.63 13.75 -14.18
CA VAL A 137 0.21 13.37 -14.13
C VAL A 137 -0.01 12.29 -13.08
N PHE A 138 0.80 11.23 -13.11
CA PHE A 138 0.72 10.13 -12.15
C PHE A 138 0.94 10.60 -10.71
N PHE A 139 1.95 11.43 -10.46
CA PHE A 139 2.25 12.01 -9.15
C PHE A 139 1.06 12.81 -8.57
N LYS A 140 0.35 13.55 -9.45
CA LYS A 140 -0.83 14.31 -9.06
C LYS A 140 -2.07 13.43 -8.88
N LYS A 141 -2.33 12.50 -9.80
CA LYS A 141 -3.58 11.71 -9.81
C LYS A 141 -3.52 10.43 -8.98
N GLY A 142 -2.32 9.93 -8.70
CA GLY A 142 -2.14 8.61 -8.09
C GLY A 142 -2.32 7.46 -9.08
N GLY A 143 -2.45 6.24 -8.56
CA GLY A 143 -2.49 5.00 -9.33
C GLY A 143 -3.83 4.26 -9.33
N ILE A 144 -4.92 4.84 -8.78
CA ILE A 144 -6.22 4.16 -8.72
C ILE A 144 -6.81 4.00 -10.14
N PRO A 145 -6.97 2.75 -10.64
CA PRO A 145 -7.28 2.50 -12.05
C PRO A 145 -8.58 3.13 -12.53
N GLU A 146 -9.62 3.09 -11.70
CA GLU A 146 -10.92 3.63 -12.05
C GLU A 146 -10.89 5.16 -12.17
N TYR A 147 -10.21 5.82 -11.24
CA TYR A 147 -9.98 7.26 -11.31
C TYR A 147 -9.17 7.66 -12.54
N LEU A 148 -8.11 6.95 -12.85
CA LEU A 148 -7.29 7.19 -14.04
C LEU A 148 -8.06 6.99 -15.35
N ARG A 149 -9.05 6.10 -15.35
CA ARG A 149 -9.89 5.81 -16.53
C ARG A 149 -10.91 6.91 -16.82
N TYR A 150 -11.59 7.39 -15.79
CA TYR A 150 -12.71 8.31 -15.95
C TYR A 150 -12.35 9.76 -15.62
N GLU A 151 -11.25 10.00 -14.94
CA GLU A 151 -10.69 11.31 -14.55
C GLU A 151 -11.69 12.20 -13.79
N ARG A 152 -12.56 11.61 -12.98
CA ARG A 152 -13.58 12.30 -12.19
C ARG A 152 -13.25 12.21 -10.69
N GLU A 153 -13.13 13.37 -10.04
CA GLU A 153 -12.77 13.45 -8.60
C GLU A 153 -13.81 12.77 -7.70
N GLU A 154 -15.08 12.75 -8.11
CA GLU A 154 -16.13 12.07 -7.36
C GLU A 154 -15.85 10.57 -7.18
N ILE A 155 -15.12 9.95 -8.09
CA ILE A 155 -14.72 8.55 -8.00
C ILE A 155 -13.80 8.33 -6.80
N ILE A 156 -12.79 9.19 -6.63
CA ILE A 156 -11.89 9.07 -5.46
C ILE A 156 -12.63 9.33 -4.15
N GLN A 157 -13.54 10.31 -4.15
CA GLN A 157 -14.38 10.56 -2.97
C GLN A 157 -15.23 9.34 -2.64
N GLN A 158 -15.87 8.73 -3.65
CA GLN A 158 -16.69 7.55 -3.44
C GLN A 158 -15.87 6.36 -2.95
N ILE A 159 -14.70 6.07 -3.55
CA ILE A 159 -13.84 4.97 -3.12
C ILE A 159 -13.39 5.20 -1.66
N TYR A 160 -13.00 6.42 -1.31
CA TYR A 160 -12.61 6.76 0.06
C TYR A 160 -13.76 6.54 1.05
N GLU A 161 -14.97 7.01 0.72
CA GLU A 161 -16.15 6.81 1.55
C GLU A 161 -16.53 5.33 1.67
N ASP A 162 -16.44 4.56 0.59
CA ASP A 162 -16.72 3.13 0.61
C ASP A 162 -15.75 2.37 1.53
N ILE A 163 -14.46 2.69 1.48
CA ILE A 163 -13.47 2.12 2.41
C ILE A 163 -13.82 2.47 3.86
N LEU A 164 -14.11 3.75 4.14
CA LEU A 164 -14.43 4.16 5.51
C LEU A 164 -15.72 3.51 6.01
N ILE A 165 -16.79 3.49 5.21
CA ILE A 165 -18.11 3.02 5.63
C ILE A 165 -18.16 1.50 5.60
N LYS A 166 -17.96 0.89 4.42
CA LYS A 166 -18.18 -0.55 4.22
C LYS A 166 -17.09 -1.39 4.88
N ASP A 167 -15.83 -1.06 4.60
CA ASP A 167 -14.70 -1.88 5.04
C ASP A 167 -14.31 -1.65 6.49
N ILE A 168 -14.66 -0.48 7.08
CA ILE A 168 -14.24 -0.16 8.44
C ILE A 168 -15.44 0.07 9.36
N ILE A 169 -16.25 1.12 9.17
CA ILE A 169 -17.28 1.54 10.13
C ILE A 169 -18.30 0.43 10.35
N VAL A 170 -18.89 -0.07 9.29
CA VAL A 170 -19.93 -1.14 9.36
C VAL A 170 -19.31 -2.44 9.85
N ARG A 171 -18.18 -2.85 9.28
CA ARG A 171 -17.50 -4.11 9.61
C ARG A 171 -17.08 -4.21 11.07
N TYR A 172 -16.46 -3.16 11.61
CA TYR A 172 -15.98 -3.13 13.00
C TYR A 172 -16.98 -2.51 13.98
N ARG A 173 -18.20 -2.16 13.51
CA ARG A 173 -19.30 -1.60 14.29
C ARG A 173 -18.85 -0.36 15.09
N ILE A 174 -18.23 0.58 14.40
CA ILE A 174 -17.72 1.81 15.03
C ILE A 174 -18.91 2.70 15.41
N GLY A 175 -19.09 2.96 16.71
CA GLY A 175 -20.19 3.80 17.19
C GLY A 175 -19.94 5.29 17.06
N ASP A 176 -18.69 5.74 17.18
CA ASP A 176 -18.31 7.14 17.02
C ASP A 176 -17.69 7.37 15.63
N GLU A 177 -18.55 7.40 14.63
CA GLU A 177 -18.15 7.61 13.23
C GLU A 177 -17.46 8.95 13.01
N ARG A 178 -17.92 9.99 13.69
CA ARG A 178 -17.38 11.34 13.51
C ARG A 178 -15.92 11.41 13.93
N SER A 179 -15.60 11.01 15.15
CA SER A 179 -14.23 11.02 15.63
C SER A 179 -13.33 10.07 14.84
N PHE A 180 -13.88 8.96 14.35
CA PHE A 180 -13.15 8.05 13.45
C PHE A 180 -12.77 8.74 12.13
N ARG A 181 -13.71 9.43 11.47
CA ARG A 181 -13.45 10.18 10.23
C ARG A 181 -12.45 11.32 10.42
N GLU A 182 -12.56 12.04 11.53
CA GLU A 182 -11.59 13.08 11.91
C GLU A 182 -10.19 12.50 12.10
N LEU A 183 -10.07 11.33 12.74
CA LEU A 183 -8.80 10.63 12.89
C LEU A 183 -8.22 10.19 11.53
N ALA A 184 -9.03 9.62 10.65
CA ALA A 184 -8.60 9.21 9.31
C ALA A 184 -8.06 10.39 8.50
N ARG A 185 -8.81 11.51 8.46
CA ARG A 185 -8.38 12.75 7.78
C ARG A 185 -7.08 13.31 8.37
N LEU A 186 -6.96 13.33 9.70
CA LEU A 186 -5.77 13.83 10.39
C LEU A 186 -4.54 12.98 10.04
N LEU A 187 -4.67 11.67 10.03
CA LEU A 187 -3.56 10.76 9.68
C LEU A 187 -3.14 10.91 8.22
N ILE A 188 -4.08 10.94 7.29
CA ILE A 188 -3.79 11.12 5.87
C ILE A 188 -3.11 12.48 5.63
N SER A 189 -3.61 13.56 6.23
CA SER A 189 -3.01 14.90 6.10
C SER A 189 -1.61 15.01 6.72
N ASN A 190 -1.26 14.11 7.66
CA ASN A 190 0.05 14.03 8.30
C ASN A 190 0.93 12.90 7.75
N THR A 191 0.66 12.42 6.53
CA THR A 191 1.53 11.45 5.84
C THR A 191 2.99 11.87 5.89
N GLY A 192 3.90 10.92 6.17
CA GLY A 192 5.34 11.15 6.35
C GLY A 192 5.72 11.71 7.73
N LYS A 193 4.76 12.13 8.57
CA LYS A 193 5.07 12.66 9.90
C LYS A 193 4.96 11.59 10.98
N PRO A 194 5.88 11.59 11.95
CA PRO A 194 5.75 10.75 13.15
C PRO A 194 4.61 11.24 14.03
N PHE A 195 3.80 10.31 14.54
CA PHE A 195 2.70 10.58 15.44
C PHE A 195 2.79 9.80 16.75
N SER A 196 2.07 10.27 17.78
CA SER A 196 1.91 9.60 19.06
C SER A 196 0.44 9.28 19.28
N TYR A 197 0.13 8.02 19.59
CA TYR A 197 -1.24 7.59 19.93
C TYR A 197 -1.86 8.41 21.07
N ASN A 198 -1.08 8.77 22.09
CA ASN A 198 -1.58 9.57 23.19
C ASN A 198 -1.90 11.02 22.79
N LYS A 199 -1.07 11.63 21.93
CA LYS A 199 -1.36 12.97 21.38
C LYS A 199 -2.64 12.93 20.53
N LEU A 200 -2.82 11.93 19.68
CA LEU A 200 -4.05 11.75 18.90
C LEU A 200 -5.28 11.59 19.80
N ARG A 201 -5.16 10.76 20.86
CA ARG A 201 -6.21 10.61 21.87
C ARG A 201 -6.65 11.94 22.46
N ILE A 202 -5.69 12.75 22.91
CA ILE A 202 -5.96 14.04 23.55
C ILE A 202 -6.59 15.02 22.55
N ASN A 203 -6.01 15.15 21.34
CA ASN A 203 -6.42 16.13 20.35
C ASN A 203 -7.85 15.86 19.81
N LEU A 204 -8.24 14.59 19.70
CA LEU A 204 -9.53 14.18 19.18
C LEU A 204 -10.53 13.77 20.26
N GLY A 205 -10.17 13.90 21.54
CA GLY A 205 -11.09 13.62 22.65
C GLY A 205 -11.44 12.15 22.87
N PHE A 206 -10.64 11.21 22.40
CA PHE A 206 -10.90 9.79 22.63
C PHE A 206 -10.74 9.39 24.09
N GLY A 207 -11.62 8.54 24.59
CA GLY A 207 -11.60 8.06 25.97
C GLY A 207 -10.37 7.19 26.29
N SER A 208 -9.80 6.46 25.33
CA SER A 208 -8.64 5.60 25.56
C SER A 208 -7.65 5.59 24.40
N VAL A 209 -6.37 5.34 24.72
CA VAL A 209 -5.32 5.10 23.71
C VAL A 209 -5.60 3.84 22.90
N ASN A 210 -6.24 2.83 23.52
CA ASN A 210 -6.57 1.58 22.86
C ASN A 210 -7.61 1.80 21.76
N THR A 211 -8.57 2.69 21.93
CA THR A 211 -9.53 3.06 20.88
C THR A 211 -8.80 3.61 19.66
N VAL A 212 -7.83 4.53 19.85
CA VAL A 212 -7.03 5.09 18.75
C VAL A 212 -6.21 4.01 18.06
N LYS A 213 -5.57 3.11 18.84
CA LYS A 213 -4.81 1.99 18.27
C LYS A 213 -5.70 1.06 17.44
N ASN A 214 -6.87 0.70 17.94
CA ASN A 214 -7.82 -0.15 17.22
C ASN A 214 -8.28 0.52 15.92
N TYR A 215 -8.64 1.79 15.96
CA TYR A 215 -9.09 2.52 14.78
C TYR A 215 -8.00 2.60 13.70
N ILE A 216 -6.74 2.85 14.11
CA ILE A 216 -5.60 2.85 13.19
C ILE A 216 -5.37 1.44 12.63
N SER A 217 -5.43 0.40 13.46
CA SER A 217 -5.32 -0.99 12.99
C SER A 217 -6.41 -1.37 12.00
N PHE A 218 -7.64 -0.87 12.15
CA PHE A 218 -8.72 -1.09 11.18
C PHE A 218 -8.41 -0.43 9.83
N MET A 219 -7.82 0.78 9.84
CA MET A 219 -7.37 1.44 8.62
C MET A 219 -6.19 0.72 7.95
N GLU A 220 -5.26 0.14 8.73
CA GLU A 220 -4.18 -0.71 8.19
C GLU A 220 -4.74 -1.98 7.56
N ASN A 221 -5.71 -2.64 8.24
CA ASN A 221 -6.33 -3.86 7.76
C ASN A 221 -7.10 -3.67 6.44
N SER A 222 -7.65 -2.47 6.19
CA SER A 222 -8.30 -2.10 4.93
C SER A 222 -7.34 -1.50 3.90
N TYR A 223 -6.04 -1.58 4.12
CA TYR A 223 -4.99 -1.00 3.28
C TYR A 223 -5.09 0.51 3.03
N LEU A 224 -5.93 1.24 3.77
CA LEU A 224 -6.03 2.69 3.63
C LEU A 224 -4.76 3.39 4.08
N LEU A 225 -4.17 2.90 5.17
CA LEU A 225 -2.94 3.44 5.76
C LEU A 225 -1.92 2.34 6.04
N PHE A 226 -0.67 2.74 6.17
CA PHE A 226 0.44 1.90 6.62
C PHE A 226 1.24 2.62 7.70
N LEU A 227 1.73 1.87 8.67
CA LEU A 227 2.59 2.38 9.71
C LEU A 227 4.04 1.97 9.48
N VAL A 228 4.95 2.91 9.66
CA VAL A 228 6.39 2.67 9.60
C VAL A 228 7.00 2.92 10.96
N GLU A 229 7.68 1.93 11.49
CA GLU A 229 8.33 1.99 12.80
C GLU A 229 9.71 2.65 12.70
N LYS A 230 10.10 3.34 13.78
CA LYS A 230 11.48 3.81 13.93
C LYS A 230 12.40 2.59 14.01
N TYR A 231 13.46 2.57 13.19
CA TYR A 231 14.46 1.50 13.29
C TYR A 231 15.09 1.46 14.68
N SER A 232 15.14 0.28 15.26
CA SER A 232 15.85 0.02 16.51
C SER A 232 16.24 -1.47 16.58
N PRO A 233 17.44 -1.81 17.08
CA PRO A 233 17.78 -3.20 17.38
C PRO A 233 16.90 -3.81 18.47
N SER A 234 16.23 -2.98 19.28
CA SER A 234 15.33 -3.43 20.35
C SER A 234 13.87 -3.38 19.90
N LEU A 235 13.23 -4.54 19.80
CA LEU A 235 11.80 -4.69 19.48
C LEU A 235 10.91 -3.85 20.43
N LYS A 236 11.25 -3.83 21.74
CA LYS A 236 10.53 -3.01 22.73
C LYS A 236 10.56 -1.52 22.35
N LYS A 237 11.71 -1.02 21.90
CA LYS A 237 11.85 0.39 21.46
C LYS A 237 11.07 0.61 20.16
N GLN A 238 11.09 -0.29 19.20
CA GLN A 238 10.29 -0.17 17.96
C GLN A 238 8.80 -0.01 18.28
N ILE A 239 8.26 -0.84 19.20
CA ILE A 239 6.85 -0.79 19.60
C ILE A 239 6.47 0.52 20.28
N ILE A 240 7.37 1.07 21.15
CA ILE A 240 7.08 2.25 21.98
C ILE A 240 7.28 3.55 21.21
N ASN A 241 8.23 3.59 20.28
CA ASN A 241 8.55 4.79 19.51
C ASN A 241 7.35 5.27 18.68
N ASN A 242 7.35 6.57 18.38
CA ASN A 242 6.41 7.13 17.41
C ASN A 242 6.54 6.41 16.07
N LYS A 243 5.44 6.33 15.34
CA LYS A 243 5.38 5.72 14.02
C LYS A 243 5.09 6.80 12.99
N LYS A 244 5.67 6.69 11.79
CA LYS A 244 5.22 7.47 10.64
C LYS A 244 4.01 6.77 10.01
N VAL A 245 3.13 7.54 9.38
CA VAL A 245 1.97 7.03 8.65
C VAL A 245 2.11 7.34 7.17
N TYR A 246 1.73 6.40 6.32
CA TYR A 246 1.66 6.56 4.87
C TYR A 246 0.31 6.08 4.36
N CYS A 247 -0.14 6.67 3.23
CA CYS A 247 -1.41 6.35 2.59
C CYS A 247 -1.17 5.45 1.38
N ILE A 248 -2.14 4.60 1.06
CA ILE A 248 -2.05 3.67 -0.08
C ILE A 248 -1.86 4.37 -1.43
N ASP A 249 -2.38 5.60 -1.58
CA ASP A 249 -2.32 6.35 -2.84
C ASP A 249 -2.36 7.86 -2.64
N ASN A 250 -1.62 8.59 -3.48
CA ASN A 250 -1.59 10.05 -3.46
C ASN A 250 -2.95 10.70 -3.79
N ALA A 251 -3.84 9.99 -4.48
CA ALA A 251 -5.18 10.50 -4.77
C ALA A 251 -5.95 10.82 -3.48
N PHE A 252 -5.83 9.98 -2.44
CA PHE A 252 -6.48 10.25 -1.15
C PHE A 252 -5.85 11.42 -0.39
N LEU A 253 -4.53 11.63 -0.54
CA LEU A 253 -3.89 12.83 0.04
C LEU A 253 -4.49 14.10 -0.55
N ASN A 254 -4.82 14.10 -1.83
CA ASN A 254 -5.42 15.26 -2.50
C ASN A 254 -6.82 15.61 -1.98
N LEU A 255 -7.59 14.63 -1.51
CA LEU A 255 -8.91 14.87 -0.90
C LEU A 255 -8.86 15.63 0.41
N VAL A 256 -7.77 15.49 1.18
CA VAL A 256 -7.71 15.97 2.56
C VAL A 256 -6.67 17.05 2.80
N SER A 257 -5.72 17.29 1.89
CA SER A 257 -4.62 18.23 2.07
C SER A 257 -4.66 19.36 1.04
N PHE A 258 -4.31 20.57 1.52
CA PHE A 258 -4.10 21.73 0.63
C PHE A 258 -2.76 21.59 -0.09
N GLU A 259 -2.66 22.11 -1.32
CA GLU A 259 -1.38 22.16 -2.03
C GLU A 259 -0.44 23.18 -1.36
N SER A 260 0.73 22.71 -0.97
CA SER A 260 1.86 23.51 -0.51
C SER A 260 3.16 22.79 -0.89
N ILE A 261 4.29 23.49 -0.93
CA ILE A 261 5.60 22.89 -1.24
C ILE A 261 5.94 21.77 -0.26
N GLU A 262 5.65 21.97 1.03
CA GLU A 262 5.84 20.96 2.08
C GLU A 262 5.01 19.70 1.82
N ASN A 263 3.80 19.85 1.33
CA ASN A 263 2.92 18.73 0.99
C ASN A 263 3.38 18.00 -0.29
N LEU A 264 4.03 18.69 -1.23
CA LEU A 264 4.63 18.03 -2.41
C LEU A 264 5.76 17.07 -2.02
N GLY A 265 6.64 17.49 -1.08
CA GLY A 265 7.67 16.60 -0.54
C GLY A 265 7.08 15.33 0.10
N ARG A 266 6.05 15.49 0.93
CA ARG A 266 5.36 14.35 1.56
C ARG A 266 4.63 13.44 0.57
N LYS A 267 4.02 14.02 -0.47
CA LYS A 267 3.42 13.22 -1.56
C LYS A 267 4.48 12.39 -2.29
N LEU A 268 5.68 12.96 -2.50
CA LEU A 268 6.78 12.25 -3.12
C LEU A 268 7.29 11.13 -2.21
N GLU A 269 7.45 11.41 -0.91
CA GLU A 269 7.82 10.43 0.11
C GLU A 269 6.79 9.29 0.19
N ASN A 270 5.48 9.62 0.16
CA ASN A 270 4.41 8.62 0.15
C ASN A 270 4.47 7.71 -1.08
N LEU A 271 4.69 8.29 -2.25
CA LEU A 271 4.81 7.53 -3.50
C LEU A 271 5.99 6.56 -3.46
N VAL A 272 7.13 7.02 -2.95
CA VAL A 272 8.33 6.16 -2.77
C VAL A 272 8.04 5.05 -1.76
N TYR A 273 7.39 5.36 -0.63
CA TYR A 273 7.01 4.35 0.36
C TYR A 273 6.13 3.26 -0.24
N VAL A 274 5.07 3.63 -0.97
CA VAL A 274 4.16 2.65 -1.60
C VAL A 274 4.92 1.75 -2.57
N GLU A 275 5.85 2.31 -3.34
CA GLU A 275 6.69 1.52 -4.24
C GLU A 275 7.65 0.59 -3.49
N LEU A 276 8.27 1.03 -2.39
CA LEU A 276 9.11 0.15 -1.55
C LEU A 276 8.30 -1.02 -1.00
N ARG A 277 7.05 -0.78 -0.57
CA ARG A 277 6.13 -1.82 -0.12
C ARG A 277 5.74 -2.78 -1.25
N ARG A 278 5.50 -2.26 -2.46
CA ARG A 278 5.20 -3.07 -3.66
C ARG A 278 6.35 -4.02 -4.00
N ARG A 279 7.60 -3.59 -3.78
CA ARG A 279 8.81 -4.41 -3.93
C ARG A 279 9.03 -5.40 -2.79
N ASP A 280 8.06 -5.54 -1.88
CA ASP A 280 8.10 -6.43 -0.69
C ASP A 280 9.30 -6.17 0.23
N LEU A 281 9.71 -4.91 0.37
CA LEU A 281 10.82 -4.50 1.21
C LEU A 281 10.35 -4.19 2.63
N THR A 282 11.15 -4.58 3.61
CA THR A 282 10.93 -4.19 5.01
C THR A 282 11.49 -2.79 5.24
N VAL A 283 10.61 -1.86 5.56
CA VAL A 283 10.92 -0.43 5.66
C VAL A 283 10.76 0.06 7.10
N HIS A 284 11.74 0.82 7.57
CA HIS A 284 11.72 1.58 8.80
C HIS A 284 12.13 3.03 8.51
N TYR A 285 11.98 3.95 9.47
CA TYR A 285 12.60 5.27 9.39
C TYR A 285 13.69 5.44 10.45
N HIS A 286 14.63 6.33 10.19
CA HIS A 286 15.66 6.70 11.15
C HIS A 286 15.39 8.10 11.72
N CYS A 287 15.62 8.28 13.02
CA CYS A 287 15.50 9.58 13.67
C CYS A 287 16.27 9.55 14.99
N GLU A 288 17.58 9.82 14.95
CA GLU A 288 18.40 10.03 16.14
C GLU A 288 18.72 11.53 16.27
N LYS A 289 19.84 12.00 15.79
CA LYS A 289 20.15 13.43 15.73
C LYS A 289 19.52 14.07 14.50
N TYR A 290 19.54 13.35 13.40
CA TYR A 290 18.91 13.74 12.14
C TYR A 290 17.90 12.67 11.71
N GLU A 291 17.03 13.01 10.77
CA GLU A 291 16.02 12.10 10.22
C GLU A 291 16.45 11.58 8.85
N CYS A 292 16.27 10.25 8.61
CA CYS A 292 16.30 9.68 7.28
C CYS A 292 14.99 8.92 7.06
N ASP A 293 14.36 9.16 5.90
CA ASP A 293 12.99 8.72 5.65
C ASP A 293 12.86 7.21 5.64
N PHE A 294 13.79 6.50 4.98
CA PHE A 294 13.68 5.06 4.84
C PHE A 294 14.99 4.34 5.10
N ILE A 295 14.90 3.36 6.01
CA ILE A 295 15.89 2.33 6.26
C ILE A 295 15.31 1.03 5.71
N ILE A 296 15.95 0.47 4.71
CA ILE A 296 15.53 -0.77 4.07
C ILE A 296 16.33 -1.93 4.66
N SER A 297 15.65 -2.94 5.16
CA SER A 297 16.27 -4.12 5.75
C SER A 297 15.82 -5.41 5.08
N LEU A 298 16.74 -6.37 5.00
CA LEU A 298 16.51 -7.73 4.57
C LEU A 298 17.06 -8.70 5.62
N LYS A 299 16.22 -9.61 6.12
CA LYS A 299 16.62 -10.57 7.17
C LYS A 299 17.34 -9.90 8.37
N ASN A 300 16.77 -8.81 8.87
CA ASN A 300 17.29 -8.00 9.98
C ASN A 300 18.63 -7.29 9.73
N LYS A 301 19.14 -7.28 8.50
CA LYS A 301 20.30 -6.48 8.11
C LYS A 301 19.84 -5.28 7.29
N VAL A 302 20.28 -4.07 7.66
CA VAL A 302 20.08 -2.90 6.83
C VAL A 302 20.93 -3.02 5.57
N ILE A 303 20.27 -2.85 4.42
CA ILE A 303 20.88 -3.00 3.10
C ILE A 303 20.92 -1.68 2.32
N GLN A 304 20.05 -0.73 2.65
CA GLN A 304 19.98 0.55 1.96
C GLN A 304 19.37 1.62 2.85
N VAL A 305 19.78 2.87 2.65
CA VAL A 305 19.16 4.07 3.21
C VAL A 305 18.71 4.97 2.07
N VAL A 306 17.49 5.51 2.22
CA VAL A 306 16.87 6.36 1.20
C VAL A 306 16.29 7.60 1.85
N GLN A 307 16.62 8.75 1.31
CA GLN A 307 16.04 10.04 1.64
C GLN A 307 15.18 10.53 0.48
N VAL A 308 14.09 11.22 0.76
CA VAL A 308 13.20 11.75 -0.27
C VAL A 308 12.98 13.23 -0.04
N CYS A 309 13.29 14.04 -1.02
CA CYS A 309 12.97 15.46 -1.00
C CYS A 309 12.47 15.93 -2.37
N TYR A 310 11.52 16.85 -2.39
CA TYR A 310 10.96 17.35 -3.65
C TYR A 310 12.03 18.01 -4.51
N GLN A 311 12.84 18.85 -3.88
CA GLN A 311 13.98 19.52 -4.48
C GLN A 311 15.07 19.63 -3.43
N LEU A 312 16.29 19.26 -3.78
CA LEU A 312 17.48 19.47 -2.96
C LEU A 312 18.03 20.86 -3.29
N ASP A 313 17.99 21.77 -2.33
CA ASP A 313 18.42 23.15 -2.48
C ASP A 313 19.36 23.57 -1.34
N TYR A 314 19.84 24.81 -1.38
CA TYR A 314 20.77 25.32 -0.39
C TYR A 314 20.21 25.31 1.05
N GLU A 315 18.89 25.45 1.22
CA GLU A 315 18.26 25.55 2.54
C GLU A 315 18.12 24.18 3.20
N ASN A 316 17.86 23.12 2.42
CA ASN A 316 17.56 21.78 2.93
C ASN A 316 18.70 20.77 2.74
N ASN A 317 19.64 21.02 1.81
CA ASN A 317 20.72 20.08 1.45
C ASN A 317 21.47 19.55 2.68
N GLU A 318 21.87 20.43 3.58
CA GLU A 318 22.62 20.05 4.78
C GLU A 318 21.82 19.10 5.66
N ARG A 319 20.52 19.32 5.82
CA ARG A 319 19.62 18.48 6.63
C ARG A 319 19.44 17.10 5.99
N GLU A 320 19.11 17.06 4.70
CA GLU A 320 18.81 15.83 3.96
C GLU A 320 20.04 14.92 3.85
N VAL A 321 21.19 15.50 3.50
CA VAL A 321 22.46 14.77 3.39
C VAL A 321 22.94 14.30 4.77
N ARG A 322 22.77 15.09 5.84
CA ARG A 322 23.18 14.68 7.20
C ARG A 322 22.33 13.53 7.72
N GLY A 323 21.03 13.55 7.49
CA GLY A 323 20.13 12.46 7.88
C GLY A 323 20.51 11.14 7.22
N LEU A 324 20.74 11.18 5.91
CA LEU A 324 21.17 10.03 5.14
C LEU A 324 22.53 9.50 5.60
N THR A 325 23.53 10.38 5.74
CA THR A 325 24.89 9.99 6.14
C THR A 325 24.98 9.48 7.56
N GLU A 326 24.19 10.02 8.51
CA GLU A 326 24.08 9.49 9.86
C GLU A 326 23.54 8.06 9.83
N ALA A 327 22.44 7.85 9.13
CA ALA A 327 21.83 6.53 9.00
C ALA A 327 22.78 5.52 8.31
N ALA A 328 23.41 5.91 7.20
CA ALA A 328 24.37 5.06 6.48
C ALA A 328 25.57 4.68 7.36
N SER A 329 26.14 5.65 8.08
CA SER A 329 27.29 5.42 8.98
C SER A 329 26.95 4.47 10.12
N LEU A 330 25.80 4.60 10.74
CA LEU A 330 25.34 3.72 11.82
C LEU A 330 25.16 2.27 11.38
N HIS A 331 24.90 2.06 10.12
CA HIS A 331 24.69 0.72 9.53
C HIS A 331 25.88 0.23 8.70
N ASN A 332 27.03 0.93 8.71
CA ASN A 332 28.25 0.62 7.96
C ASN A 332 27.99 0.51 6.43
N LEU A 333 27.12 1.35 5.90
CA LEU A 333 26.88 1.45 4.47
C LEU A 333 27.83 2.48 3.86
N GLN A 334 28.32 2.19 2.65
CA GLN A 334 29.19 3.08 1.87
C GLN A 334 28.42 3.90 0.84
N GLU A 335 27.12 3.60 0.67
CA GLU A 335 26.27 4.18 -0.33
C GLU A 335 24.95 4.64 0.28
N GLY A 336 24.37 5.68 -0.30
CA GLY A 336 23.05 6.19 0.03
C GLY A 336 22.32 6.69 -1.21
N LEU A 337 20.99 6.78 -1.12
CA LEU A 337 20.14 7.23 -2.22
C LEU A 337 19.28 8.42 -1.78
N ILE A 338 19.35 9.52 -2.53
CA ILE A 338 18.42 10.63 -2.39
C ILE A 338 17.52 10.64 -3.63
N LEU A 339 16.22 10.54 -3.39
CA LEU A 339 15.20 10.58 -4.44
C LEU A 339 14.59 11.98 -4.50
N THR A 340 14.64 12.60 -5.69
CA THR A 340 14.13 13.96 -5.92
C THR A 340 13.10 13.98 -7.03
N MET A 341 12.47 15.13 -7.26
CA MET A 341 11.55 15.28 -8.39
C MET A 341 12.28 15.16 -9.73
N ASP A 342 13.41 15.86 -9.90
CA ASP A 342 14.08 15.99 -11.21
C ASP A 342 15.61 16.00 -11.17
N GLN A 343 16.24 16.07 -9.98
CA GLN A 343 17.70 16.25 -9.89
C GLN A 343 18.42 14.91 -10.01
N GLU A 344 19.57 14.93 -10.68
CA GLU A 344 20.41 13.76 -10.92
C GLU A 344 21.87 14.14 -10.74
N GLU A 345 22.53 13.59 -9.74
CA GLU A 345 23.91 13.88 -9.39
C GLU A 345 24.48 12.75 -8.50
N VAL A 346 25.80 12.64 -8.43
CA VAL A 346 26.49 11.80 -7.46
C VAL A 346 27.43 12.69 -6.64
N ILE A 347 27.24 12.68 -5.33
CA ILE A 347 28.07 13.44 -4.40
C ILE A 347 28.74 12.50 -3.38
N ARG A 348 29.77 12.99 -2.71
CA ARG A 348 30.47 12.25 -1.65
C ARG A 348 30.50 13.07 -0.38
N GLU A 349 29.96 12.52 0.69
CA GLU A 349 29.94 13.14 2.00
C GLU A 349 30.36 12.14 3.09
N LYS A 350 31.37 12.49 3.90
CA LYS A 350 31.92 11.65 4.99
C LYS A 350 32.29 10.22 4.56
N GLY A 351 32.78 10.06 3.34
CA GLY A 351 33.19 8.76 2.80
C GLY A 351 32.03 7.92 2.25
N ILE A 352 30.80 8.43 2.29
CA ILE A 352 29.60 7.79 1.74
C ILE A 352 29.36 8.39 0.35
N GLU A 353 29.17 7.53 -0.65
CA GLU A 353 28.74 7.92 -1.97
C GLU A 353 27.22 8.03 -2.01
N ILE A 354 26.71 9.20 -2.39
CA ILE A 354 25.27 9.50 -2.41
C ILE A 354 24.84 9.71 -3.85
N THR A 355 24.02 8.79 -4.33
CA THR A 355 23.35 8.94 -5.62
C THR A 355 22.09 9.77 -5.45
N ILE A 356 21.98 10.87 -6.14
CA ILE A 356 20.76 11.68 -6.25
C ILE A 356 20.09 11.30 -7.57
N LEU A 357 18.83 10.85 -7.50
CA LEU A 357 18.14 10.31 -8.67
C LEU A 357 16.69 10.81 -8.73
N PRO A 358 16.17 11.19 -9.91
CA PRO A 358 14.77 11.49 -10.09
C PRO A 358 13.86 10.28 -9.75
N VAL A 359 12.81 10.50 -8.96
CA VAL A 359 11.87 9.42 -8.58
C VAL A 359 11.29 8.72 -9.81
N TRP A 360 10.94 9.46 -10.87
CA TRP A 360 10.38 8.85 -12.07
C TRP A 360 11.34 7.87 -12.77
N LYS A 361 12.66 8.10 -12.71
CA LYS A 361 13.66 7.13 -13.19
C LYS A 361 13.71 5.90 -12.31
N TRP A 362 13.77 6.11 -11.00
CA TRP A 362 13.82 5.03 -10.01
C TRP A 362 12.59 4.11 -10.06
N LEU A 363 11.40 4.67 -10.33
CA LEU A 363 10.15 3.90 -10.41
C LEU A 363 10.08 2.97 -11.63
N VAL A 364 10.85 3.22 -12.66
CA VAL A 364 10.86 2.40 -13.87
C VAL A 364 12.11 1.50 -13.99
N GLN A 365 13.01 1.56 -13.01
CA GLN A 365 14.11 0.62 -12.81
C GLN A 365 13.63 -0.57 -11.97
#